data_2a9db5e2950047b5a0279defaa91d782
#
_entry.id   2a9db5e2950047b5a0279defaa91d782
#
_cell.length_a   1.000
_cell.length_b   1.000
_cell.length_c   1.000
_cell.angle_alpha   90.00
_cell.angle_beta   90.00
_cell.angle_gamma   90.00
#
_symmetry.space_group_name_H-M   'P 1'
#
loop_
_entity.id
_entity.type
_entity.pdbx_description
1 polymer ?
#
loop_
_entity_poly.entity_id
_entity_poly.type
_entity_poly.pdbx_seq_one_letter_code
_entity_poly.pdbx_strand_id
1 'polypeptide(L)'
;LHPYGKTSEVQRRQMTTVQADNVLNIAVDGNFDDCQDLVKAMFADAPFRAEMNLSAVNSINFARIAAQIPYYVYAALNLGAPEREVAVSVPTGNFGNILAAWAAKQMGLPIVKFIVASNRNDILSRFLAENDMSVKQVEPSLSPSMDIGVSSNFERLLFEFLGRDALLTAKTMADFRSSGKMAVDAPVSCTHLRAHETV
;
A
#
# COMPACT_ATOMS: atom_id res chain seq x y z
N LEU A 1 -13.36 4.93 -10.69
CA LEU A 1 -13.47 3.56 -11.22
C LEU A 1 -13.62 2.56 -10.08
N HIS A 2 -14.45 1.52 -10.26
CA HIS A 2 -14.60 0.41 -9.31
C HIS A 2 -14.97 -0.87 -10.06
N PRO A 3 -14.64 -2.06 -9.54
CA PRO A 3 -14.99 -3.30 -10.19
C PRO A 3 -16.50 -3.58 -10.05
N TYR A 4 -17.15 -3.96 -11.16
CA TYR A 4 -18.58 -4.24 -11.19
C TYR A 4 -18.90 -5.45 -10.30
N GLY A 5 -19.86 -5.27 -9.38
CA GLY A 5 -20.32 -6.33 -8.48
C GLY A 5 -19.31 -6.87 -7.46
N LYS A 6 -18.08 -6.33 -7.40
CA LYS A 6 -17.00 -6.80 -6.50
C LYS A 6 -16.63 -5.80 -5.40
N THR A 7 -17.46 -4.81 -5.16
CA THR A 7 -17.38 -3.91 -3.99
C THR A 7 -18.48 -4.26 -3.01
N SER A 8 -18.24 -4.03 -1.71
CA SER A 8 -19.32 -4.16 -0.72
C SER A 8 -20.43 -3.16 -1.01
N GLU A 9 -21.66 -3.47 -0.64
CA GLU A 9 -22.81 -2.59 -0.86
C GLU A 9 -22.60 -1.23 -0.18
N VAL A 10 -21.98 -1.21 0.99
CA VAL A 10 -21.65 0.03 1.72
C VAL A 10 -20.67 0.88 0.90
N GLN A 11 -19.59 0.29 0.42
CA GLN A 11 -18.60 1.01 -0.42
C GLN A 11 -19.21 1.50 -1.73
N ARG A 12 -20.02 0.67 -2.38
CA ARG A 12 -20.74 1.06 -3.59
C ARG A 12 -21.61 2.29 -3.33
N ARG A 13 -22.41 2.28 -2.27
CA ARG A 13 -23.26 3.42 -1.91
C ARG A 13 -22.46 4.68 -1.59
N GLN A 14 -21.36 4.57 -0.86
CA GLN A 14 -20.47 5.70 -0.58
C GLN A 14 -19.99 6.39 -1.86
N MET A 15 -19.68 5.63 -2.91
CA MET A 15 -19.25 6.18 -4.19
C MET A 15 -20.42 6.75 -5.03
N THR A 16 -21.55 6.03 -5.06
CA THR A 16 -22.65 6.34 -5.99
C THR A 16 -23.67 7.33 -5.46
N THR A 17 -23.64 7.69 -4.18
CA THR A 17 -24.55 8.67 -3.59
C THR A 17 -24.11 10.13 -3.81
N VAL A 18 -22.88 10.36 -4.24
CA VAL A 18 -22.42 11.71 -4.60
C VAL A 18 -22.98 12.04 -5.97
N GLN A 19 -23.95 12.97 -6.00
CA GLN A 19 -24.61 13.45 -7.22
C GLN A 19 -24.14 14.88 -7.49
N ALA A 20 -23.08 15.01 -8.27
CA ALA A 20 -22.55 16.29 -8.71
C ALA A 20 -22.12 16.17 -10.17
N ASP A 21 -22.29 17.23 -10.96
CA ASP A 21 -22.03 17.22 -12.41
C ASP A 21 -20.59 16.89 -12.78
N ASN A 22 -19.65 17.10 -11.85
CA ASN A 22 -18.23 16.80 -12.02
C ASN A 22 -17.82 15.45 -11.43
N VAL A 23 -18.76 14.61 -10.97
CA VAL A 23 -18.49 13.29 -10.37
C VAL A 23 -19.08 12.18 -11.23
N LEU A 24 -18.22 11.33 -11.78
CA LEU A 24 -18.62 10.19 -12.59
C LEU A 24 -18.17 8.89 -11.91
N ASN A 25 -19.10 7.94 -11.79
CA ASN A 25 -18.81 6.59 -11.32
C ASN A 25 -18.84 5.62 -12.48
N ILE A 26 -17.71 4.94 -12.73
CA ILE A 26 -17.58 3.98 -13.80
C ILE A 26 -17.32 2.60 -13.18
N ALA A 27 -18.22 1.67 -13.42
CA ALA A 27 -18.05 0.28 -13.06
C ALA A 27 -17.33 -0.46 -14.19
N VAL A 28 -16.23 -1.12 -13.87
CA VAL A 28 -15.39 -1.87 -14.81
C VAL A 28 -15.72 -3.36 -14.66
N ASP A 29 -15.95 -4.04 -15.75
CA ASP A 29 -16.09 -5.50 -15.76
C ASP A 29 -14.69 -6.14 -15.61
N GLY A 30 -14.33 -6.39 -14.36
CA GLY A 30 -13.01 -6.84 -13.97
C GLY A 30 -12.88 -6.94 -12.45
N ASN A 31 -11.65 -6.87 -11.97
CA ASN A 31 -11.33 -6.81 -10.55
C ASN A 31 -10.70 -5.46 -10.18
N PHE A 32 -10.24 -5.32 -8.95
CA PHE A 32 -9.63 -4.07 -8.47
C PHE A 32 -8.30 -3.77 -9.18
N ASP A 33 -7.52 -4.80 -9.51
CA ASP A 33 -6.25 -4.63 -10.20
C ASP A 33 -6.46 -4.16 -11.64
N ASP A 34 -7.52 -4.64 -12.33
CA ASP A 34 -7.90 -4.15 -13.66
C ASP A 34 -8.24 -2.66 -13.63
N CYS A 35 -8.94 -2.20 -12.59
CA CYS A 35 -9.22 -0.78 -12.39
C CYS A 35 -7.94 0.03 -12.17
N GLN A 36 -6.99 -0.51 -11.40
CA GLN A 36 -5.69 0.14 -11.18
C GLN A 36 -4.85 0.21 -12.46
N ASP A 37 -4.85 -0.83 -13.25
CA ASP A 37 -4.08 -0.87 -14.48
C ASP A 37 -4.61 0.10 -15.53
N LEU A 38 -5.94 0.26 -15.62
CA LEU A 38 -6.55 1.35 -16.41
C LEU A 38 -6.08 2.73 -15.95
N VAL A 39 -6.07 2.98 -14.64
CA VAL A 39 -5.59 4.26 -14.09
C VAL A 39 -4.11 4.46 -14.41
N LYS A 40 -3.28 3.44 -14.23
CA LYS A 40 -1.84 3.52 -14.56
C LYS A 40 -1.62 3.78 -16.05
N ALA A 41 -2.40 3.13 -16.92
CA ALA A 41 -2.32 3.36 -18.38
C ALA A 41 -2.66 4.81 -18.75
N MET A 42 -3.72 5.38 -18.16
CA MET A 42 -4.06 6.80 -18.35
C MET A 42 -2.94 7.74 -17.88
N PHE A 43 -2.29 7.44 -16.76
CA PHE A 43 -1.16 8.22 -16.26
C PHE A 43 0.11 8.05 -17.08
N ALA A 44 0.31 6.90 -17.72
CA ALA A 44 1.44 6.64 -18.61
C ALA A 44 1.33 7.34 -19.96
N ASP A 45 0.10 7.62 -20.42
CA ASP A 45 -0.17 8.43 -21.61
C ASP A 45 0.10 9.92 -21.30
N ALA A 46 1.29 10.38 -21.68
CA ALA A 46 1.74 11.73 -21.36
C ALA A 46 0.88 12.84 -22.00
N PRO A 47 0.46 12.76 -23.28
CA PRO A 47 -0.46 13.69 -23.89
C PRO A 47 -1.80 13.75 -23.16
N PHE A 48 -2.44 12.60 -22.94
CA PHE A 48 -3.72 12.50 -22.26
C PHE A 48 -3.66 13.03 -20.82
N ARG A 49 -2.60 12.65 -20.07
CA ARG A 49 -2.39 13.15 -18.71
C ARG A 49 -2.28 14.67 -18.65
N ALA A 50 -1.58 15.29 -19.60
CA ALA A 50 -1.40 16.73 -19.65
C ALA A 50 -2.70 17.46 -20.05
N GLU A 51 -3.41 16.97 -21.06
CA GLU A 51 -4.67 17.53 -21.54
C GLU A 51 -5.75 17.49 -20.47
N MET A 52 -5.89 16.32 -19.80
CA MET A 52 -6.91 16.10 -18.76
C MET A 52 -6.49 16.57 -17.38
N ASN A 53 -5.26 17.04 -17.21
CA ASN A 53 -4.70 17.47 -15.92
C ASN A 53 -4.91 16.42 -14.82
N LEU A 54 -4.56 15.17 -15.12
CA LEU A 54 -4.86 14.01 -14.25
C LEU A 54 -4.15 14.11 -12.90
N SER A 55 -4.90 13.83 -11.83
CA SER A 55 -4.38 13.67 -10.49
C SER A 55 -4.98 12.43 -9.83
N ALA A 56 -4.20 11.73 -9.02
CA ALA A 56 -4.66 10.56 -8.27
C ALA A 56 -4.97 10.94 -6.82
N VAL A 57 -6.06 10.39 -6.28
CA VAL A 57 -6.47 10.58 -4.87
C VAL A 57 -6.44 9.29 -4.05
N ASN A 58 -5.84 8.22 -4.57
CA ASN A 58 -5.63 6.95 -3.87
C ASN A 58 -4.23 6.86 -3.23
N SER A 59 -3.88 5.71 -2.65
CA SER A 59 -2.59 5.47 -2.00
C SER A 59 -1.37 5.48 -2.94
N ILE A 60 -1.57 5.55 -4.25
CA ILE A 60 -0.49 5.76 -5.24
C ILE A 60 0.07 7.19 -5.10
N ASN A 61 -0.76 8.16 -4.74
CA ASN A 61 -0.32 9.54 -4.52
C ASN A 61 0.44 9.64 -3.19
N PHE A 62 1.72 10.04 -3.28
CA PHE A 62 2.58 10.20 -2.10
C PHE A 62 2.01 11.24 -1.10
N ALA A 63 1.30 12.25 -1.56
CA ALA A 63 0.67 13.22 -0.66
C ALA A 63 -0.29 12.57 0.34
N ARG A 64 -0.99 11.47 -0.06
CA ARG A 64 -1.82 10.70 0.87
C ARG A 64 -1.00 9.97 1.95
N ILE A 65 0.19 9.51 1.61
CA ILE A 65 1.09 8.88 2.58
C ILE A 65 1.66 9.93 3.51
N ALA A 66 2.14 11.05 2.96
CA ALA A 66 2.67 12.16 3.74
C ALA A 66 1.64 12.71 4.73
N ALA A 67 0.38 12.85 4.32
CA ALA A 67 -0.71 13.29 5.20
C ALA A 67 -1.04 12.30 6.33
N GLN A 68 -0.58 11.05 6.26
CA GLN A 68 -0.75 10.06 7.33
C GLN A 68 0.38 10.09 8.37
N ILE A 69 1.53 10.70 8.07
CA ILE A 69 2.64 10.84 9.02
C ILE A 69 2.21 11.53 10.31
N PRO A 70 1.46 12.67 10.27
CA PRO A 70 0.99 13.34 11.47
C PRO A 70 0.16 12.47 12.43
N TYR A 71 -0.53 11.43 11.93
CA TYR A 71 -1.30 10.53 12.80
C TYR A 71 -0.39 9.80 13.79
N TYR A 72 0.77 9.34 13.31
CA TYR A 72 1.75 8.66 14.15
C TYR A 72 2.45 9.60 15.12
N VAL A 73 2.80 10.81 14.66
CA VAL A 73 3.37 11.83 15.52
C VAL A 73 2.40 12.20 16.64
N TYR A 74 1.14 12.50 16.27
CA TYR A 74 0.12 12.85 17.25
C TYR A 74 -0.15 11.72 18.25
N ALA A 75 -0.30 10.48 17.77
CA ALA A 75 -0.54 9.33 18.63
C ALA A 75 0.63 9.07 19.57
N ALA A 76 1.86 9.12 19.08
CA ALA A 76 3.06 8.89 19.89
C ALA A 76 3.25 9.97 20.95
N LEU A 77 3.03 11.24 20.62
CA LEU A 77 3.12 12.34 21.58
C LEU A 77 2.10 12.15 22.71
N ASN A 78 0.87 11.74 22.40
CA ASN A 78 -0.14 11.43 23.42
C ASN A 78 0.21 10.20 24.29
N LEU A 79 1.11 9.34 23.83
CA LEU A 79 1.63 8.20 24.57
C LEU A 79 2.92 8.51 25.34
N GLY A 80 3.44 9.73 25.27
CA GLY A 80 4.61 10.20 26.00
C GLY A 80 5.92 10.19 25.21
N ALA A 81 5.87 10.16 23.88
CA ALA A 81 7.07 10.40 23.08
C ALA A 81 7.52 11.88 23.21
N PRO A 82 8.82 12.20 23.07
CA PRO A 82 9.92 11.31 22.70
C PRO A 82 10.50 10.46 23.84
N GLU A 83 10.15 10.72 25.10
CA GLU A 83 10.72 10.06 26.28
C GLU A 83 10.29 8.58 26.37
N ARG A 84 9.18 8.24 25.71
CA ARG A 84 8.66 6.88 25.69
C ARG A 84 8.73 6.28 24.30
N GLU A 85 9.31 5.10 24.20
CA GLU A 85 9.27 4.27 22.99
C GLU A 85 7.85 3.73 22.73
N VAL A 86 7.48 3.65 21.45
CA VAL A 86 6.17 3.14 21.01
C VAL A 86 6.32 2.00 20.01
N ALA A 87 5.37 1.06 20.02
CA ALA A 87 5.17 0.09 18.96
C ALA A 87 3.87 0.39 18.24
N VAL A 88 3.83 0.14 16.94
CA VAL A 88 2.62 0.38 16.12
C VAL A 88 2.19 -0.90 15.42
N SER A 89 0.90 -1.21 15.52
CA SER A 89 0.26 -2.31 14.79
C SER A 89 -0.66 -1.73 13.72
N VAL A 90 -0.42 -2.10 12.47
CA VAL A 90 -1.09 -1.48 11.32
C VAL A 90 -1.69 -2.55 10.43
N PRO A 91 -3.02 -2.61 10.30
CA PRO A 91 -3.67 -3.41 9.26
C PRO A 91 -3.18 -2.93 7.89
N THR A 92 -2.60 -3.85 7.12
CA THR A 92 -1.81 -3.46 5.96
C THR A 92 -2.13 -4.32 4.74
N GLY A 93 -2.69 -3.68 3.72
CA GLY A 93 -2.79 -4.19 2.37
C GLY A 93 -1.76 -3.50 1.46
N ASN A 94 -2.11 -2.33 0.94
CA ASN A 94 -1.27 -1.57 0.00
C ASN A 94 -0.05 -0.86 0.60
N PHE A 95 0.32 -1.16 1.82
CA PHE A 95 1.51 -0.65 2.53
C PHE A 95 1.56 0.87 2.78
N GLY A 96 0.55 1.63 2.39
CA GLY A 96 0.56 3.10 2.48
C GLY A 96 0.67 3.61 3.91
N ASN A 97 -0.18 3.10 4.79
CA ASN A 97 -0.25 3.56 6.19
C ASN A 97 1.02 3.21 6.98
N ILE A 98 1.52 1.98 6.88
CA ILE A 98 2.74 1.58 7.57
C ILE A 98 3.99 2.25 7.00
N LEU A 99 4.00 2.61 5.72
CA LEU A 99 5.06 3.41 5.12
C LEU A 99 5.09 4.82 5.74
N ALA A 100 3.92 5.40 6.05
CA ALA A 100 3.85 6.67 6.77
C ALA A 100 4.41 6.54 8.20
N ALA A 101 4.13 5.44 8.90
CA ALA A 101 4.72 5.16 10.21
C ALA A 101 6.24 5.01 10.12
N TRP A 102 6.73 4.30 9.10
CA TRP A 102 8.15 4.16 8.86
C TRP A 102 8.81 5.51 8.57
N ALA A 103 8.19 6.36 7.75
CA ALA A 103 8.66 7.72 7.50
C ALA A 103 8.71 8.55 8.80
N ALA A 104 7.69 8.46 9.66
CA ALA A 104 7.69 9.12 10.97
C ALA A 104 8.87 8.66 11.84
N LYS A 105 9.22 7.38 11.83
CA LYS A 105 10.42 6.87 12.48
C LYS A 105 11.70 7.48 11.90
N GLN A 106 11.82 7.57 10.57
CA GLN A 106 12.97 8.20 9.91
C GLN A 106 13.10 9.70 10.26
N MET A 107 11.99 10.34 10.59
CA MET A 107 11.94 11.72 11.08
C MET A 107 12.28 11.86 12.57
N GLY A 108 12.57 10.76 13.28
CA GLY A 108 13.02 10.75 14.67
C GLY A 108 11.98 10.30 15.70
N LEU A 109 10.77 9.85 15.26
CA LEU A 109 9.79 9.31 16.19
C LEU A 109 10.31 7.99 16.78
N PRO A 110 10.25 7.76 18.13
CA PRO A 110 10.83 6.59 18.79
C PRO A 110 9.96 5.33 18.59
N ILE A 111 9.72 4.96 17.34
CA ILE A 111 9.02 3.72 17.01
C ILE A 111 10.02 2.57 17.00
N VAL A 112 9.93 1.69 17.98
CA VAL A 112 10.86 0.55 18.12
C VAL A 112 10.38 -0.69 17.37
N LYS A 113 9.07 -0.79 17.09
CA LYS A 113 8.52 -1.97 16.44
C LYS A 113 7.31 -1.62 15.57
N PHE A 114 7.29 -2.20 14.37
CA PHE A 114 6.13 -2.20 13.48
C PHE A 114 5.56 -3.61 13.41
N ILE A 115 4.24 -3.73 13.54
CA ILE A 115 3.51 -4.98 13.38
C ILE A 115 2.63 -4.82 12.15
N VAL A 116 2.98 -5.54 11.09
CA VAL A 116 2.21 -5.59 9.84
C VAL A 116 1.13 -6.65 10.02
N ALA A 117 -0.10 -6.21 10.27
CA ALA A 117 -1.24 -7.11 10.38
C ALA A 117 -1.85 -7.32 8.99
N SER A 118 -1.98 -8.56 8.55
CA SER A 118 -2.62 -8.93 7.28
C SER A 118 -3.75 -9.93 7.53
N ASN A 119 -4.69 -10.01 6.57
CA ASN A 119 -5.66 -11.09 6.53
C ASN A 119 -5.06 -12.30 5.80
N ARG A 120 -5.91 -13.26 5.38
CA ARG A 120 -5.48 -14.45 4.64
C ARG A 120 -4.72 -14.16 3.32
N ASN A 121 -4.81 -12.92 2.81
CA ASN A 121 -3.99 -12.44 1.69
C ASN A 121 -2.65 -11.92 2.23
N ASP A 122 -1.77 -12.82 2.54
CA ASP A 122 -0.62 -12.71 3.46
C ASP A 122 0.71 -12.34 2.78
N ILE A 123 0.70 -11.83 1.56
CA ILE A 123 1.92 -11.59 0.77
C ILE A 123 3.00 -10.79 1.53
N LEU A 124 2.59 -9.76 2.28
CA LEU A 124 3.51 -8.95 3.08
C LEU A 124 4.03 -9.69 4.31
N SER A 125 3.18 -10.49 4.97
CA SER A 125 3.56 -11.29 6.12
C SER A 125 4.58 -12.35 5.75
N ARG A 126 4.38 -13.06 4.64
CA ARG A 126 5.34 -14.05 4.12
C ARG A 126 6.66 -13.39 3.72
N PHE A 127 6.59 -12.25 3.04
CA PHE A 127 7.81 -11.54 2.69
C PHE A 127 8.63 -11.16 3.93
N LEU A 128 8.00 -10.60 4.96
CA LEU A 128 8.68 -10.14 6.17
C LEU A 128 9.17 -11.30 7.05
N ALA A 129 8.51 -12.45 7.02
CA ALA A 129 8.87 -13.62 7.81
C ALA A 129 9.88 -14.53 7.10
N GLU A 130 9.70 -14.76 5.80
CA GLU A 130 10.35 -15.82 5.03
C GLU A 130 11.05 -15.30 3.77
N ASN A 131 11.01 -13.99 3.51
CA ASN A 131 11.49 -13.37 2.26
C ASN A 131 10.80 -13.98 1.02
N ASP A 132 9.52 -14.39 1.16
CA ASP A 132 8.70 -14.93 0.08
C ASP A 132 7.61 -13.92 -0.31
N MET A 133 7.79 -13.26 -1.45
CA MET A 133 6.78 -12.39 -2.05
C MET A 133 6.18 -13.04 -3.32
N SER A 134 5.83 -14.31 -3.23
CA SER A 134 5.12 -14.98 -4.33
C SER A 134 3.65 -14.54 -4.38
N VAL A 135 3.18 -14.19 -5.58
CA VAL A 135 1.78 -13.82 -5.81
C VAL A 135 0.90 -15.08 -5.72
N LYS A 136 -0.15 -15.01 -4.91
CA LYS A 136 -1.19 -16.03 -4.78
C LYS A 136 -2.52 -15.50 -5.28
N GLN A 137 -3.46 -16.40 -5.51
CA GLN A 137 -4.83 -16.00 -5.80
C GLN A 137 -5.42 -15.25 -4.58
N VAL A 138 -6.05 -14.11 -4.85
CA VAL A 138 -6.70 -13.32 -3.80
C VAL A 138 -7.96 -14.01 -3.32
N GLU A 139 -8.06 -14.18 -2.00
CA GLU A 139 -9.22 -14.75 -1.33
C GLU A 139 -10.10 -13.66 -0.72
N PRO A 140 -11.40 -13.60 -1.01
CA PRO A 140 -12.32 -12.65 -0.38
C PRO A 140 -12.36 -12.82 1.14
N SER A 141 -12.34 -11.70 1.86
CA SER A 141 -12.38 -11.67 3.32
C SER A 141 -13.38 -10.65 3.87
N LEU A 142 -13.51 -10.59 5.20
CA LEU A 142 -14.31 -9.56 5.88
C LEU A 142 -13.66 -8.17 5.82
N SER A 143 -12.41 -8.08 5.35
CA SER A 143 -11.66 -6.84 5.17
C SER A 143 -11.29 -6.61 3.69
N PRO A 144 -12.26 -6.33 2.80
CA PRO A 144 -12.03 -6.31 1.35
C PRO A 144 -10.97 -5.29 0.91
N SER A 145 -10.74 -4.24 1.68
CA SER A 145 -9.68 -3.24 1.40
C SER A 145 -8.26 -3.80 1.56
N MET A 146 -8.13 -4.98 2.19
CA MET A 146 -6.88 -5.70 2.38
C MET A 146 -6.77 -6.93 1.48
N ASP A 147 -7.79 -7.24 0.67
CA ASP A 147 -7.81 -8.35 -0.27
C ASP A 147 -7.03 -7.98 -1.53
N ILE A 148 -5.71 -8.06 -1.43
CA ILE A 148 -4.78 -7.68 -2.49
C ILE A 148 -3.81 -8.82 -2.81
N GLY A 149 -3.45 -8.95 -4.08
CA GLY A 149 -2.40 -9.86 -4.54
C GLY A 149 -1.01 -9.22 -4.58
N VAL A 150 -0.95 -7.89 -4.78
CA VAL A 150 0.29 -7.12 -4.87
C VAL A 150 0.14 -5.80 -4.11
N SER A 151 1.11 -5.50 -3.24
CA SER A 151 1.10 -4.29 -2.42
C SER A 151 1.70 -3.10 -3.18
N SER A 152 0.89 -2.11 -3.54
CA SER A 152 1.26 -1.02 -4.45
C SER A 152 2.32 -0.04 -3.91
N ASN A 153 2.47 0.09 -2.59
CA ASN A 153 3.48 0.98 -1.99
C ASN A 153 4.68 0.24 -1.42
N PHE A 154 4.71 -1.08 -1.51
CA PHE A 154 5.85 -1.86 -1.07
C PHE A 154 7.13 -1.51 -1.84
N GLU A 155 7.02 -1.21 -3.13
CA GLU A 155 8.12 -0.76 -3.99
C GLU A 155 8.88 0.45 -3.39
N ARG A 156 8.21 1.32 -2.64
CA ARG A 156 8.85 2.46 -1.95
C ARG A 156 9.73 2.02 -0.78
N LEU A 157 9.29 1.02 -0.03
CA LEU A 157 10.13 0.41 1.01
C LEU A 157 11.26 -0.40 0.40
N LEU A 158 10.99 -1.11 -0.70
CA LEU A 158 12.00 -1.84 -1.45
C LEU A 158 13.14 -0.92 -1.93
N PHE A 159 12.80 0.27 -2.42
CA PHE A 159 13.79 1.28 -2.79
C PHE A 159 14.74 1.63 -1.63
N GLU A 160 14.22 1.77 -0.41
CA GLU A 160 15.05 2.00 0.78
C GLU A 160 15.92 0.79 1.11
N PHE A 161 15.38 -0.43 1.01
CA PHE A 161 16.12 -1.68 1.26
C PHE A 161 17.27 -1.89 0.27
N LEU A 162 17.07 -1.47 -0.97
CA LEU A 162 18.09 -1.52 -2.01
C LEU A 162 19.04 -0.32 -2.01
N GLY A 163 19.14 0.40 -0.88
CA GLY A 163 20.05 1.53 -0.71
C GLY A 163 19.74 2.72 -1.61
N ARG A 164 18.47 2.90 -1.98
CA ARG A 164 17.96 3.95 -2.89
C ARG A 164 18.50 3.82 -4.33
N ASP A 165 18.87 2.63 -4.74
CA ASP A 165 19.23 2.35 -6.12
C ASP A 165 17.97 2.23 -6.99
N ALA A 166 17.71 3.25 -7.80
CA ALA A 166 16.53 3.31 -8.65
C ALA A 166 16.56 2.27 -9.78
N LEU A 167 17.74 1.99 -10.34
CA LEU A 167 17.87 1.02 -11.42
C LEU A 167 17.65 -0.40 -10.91
N LEU A 168 18.25 -0.74 -9.77
CA LEU A 168 18.07 -2.03 -9.13
C LEU A 168 16.62 -2.23 -8.69
N THR A 169 15.99 -1.20 -8.11
CA THR A 169 14.57 -1.24 -7.73
C THR A 169 13.66 -1.48 -8.94
N ALA A 170 13.87 -0.71 -10.02
CA ALA A 170 13.07 -0.87 -11.25
C ALA A 170 13.23 -2.26 -11.85
N LYS A 171 14.46 -2.79 -11.89
CA LYS A 171 14.74 -4.14 -12.36
C LYS A 171 14.03 -5.19 -11.49
N THR A 172 14.20 -5.12 -10.17
CA THR A 172 13.57 -6.07 -9.22
C THR A 172 12.06 -6.05 -9.36
N MET A 173 11.44 -4.89 -9.52
CA MET A 173 10.00 -4.77 -9.74
C MET A 173 9.55 -5.30 -11.10
N ALA A 174 10.35 -5.12 -12.16
CA ALA A 174 10.07 -5.70 -13.48
C ALA A 174 10.14 -7.24 -13.44
N ASP A 175 11.17 -7.79 -12.81
CA ASP A 175 11.34 -9.23 -12.61
C ASP A 175 10.18 -9.82 -11.78
N PHE A 176 9.76 -9.12 -10.73
CA PHE A 176 8.60 -9.51 -9.92
C PHE A 176 7.30 -9.53 -10.74
N ARG A 177 7.05 -8.50 -11.54
CA ARG A 177 5.85 -8.44 -12.41
C ARG A 177 5.81 -9.55 -13.45
N SER A 178 6.97 -9.97 -13.96
CA SER A 178 7.05 -11.02 -14.96
C SER A 178 6.98 -12.43 -14.39
N SER A 179 7.59 -12.66 -13.22
CA SER A 179 7.71 -13.98 -12.59
C SER A 179 6.64 -14.27 -11.54
N GLY A 180 6.01 -13.21 -10.99
CA GLY A 180 5.13 -13.30 -9.83
C GLY A 180 5.86 -13.66 -8.52
N LYS A 181 7.20 -13.59 -8.51
CA LYS A 181 8.02 -13.96 -7.34
C LYS A 181 9.12 -12.93 -7.12
N MET A 182 9.35 -12.59 -5.86
CA MET A 182 10.45 -11.75 -5.45
C MET A 182 11.03 -12.24 -4.12
N ALA A 183 12.36 -12.27 -4.07
CA ALA A 183 13.15 -12.38 -2.85
C ALA A 183 14.24 -11.30 -2.91
N VAL A 184 14.66 -10.78 -1.78
CA VAL A 184 15.67 -9.71 -1.69
C VAL A 184 16.82 -10.19 -0.80
N ASP A 185 18.05 -10.05 -1.26
CA ASP A 185 19.24 -10.44 -0.50
C ASP A 185 19.53 -9.53 0.70
N ALA A 186 18.76 -8.46 0.87
CA ALA A 186 18.89 -7.56 2.00
C ALA A 186 18.25 -8.16 3.26
N PRO A 187 18.87 -8.00 4.45
CA PRO A 187 18.29 -8.50 5.69
C PRO A 187 17.02 -7.73 6.04
N VAL A 188 15.86 -8.28 5.65
CA VAL A 188 14.53 -7.74 5.97
C VAL A 188 14.34 -7.61 7.49
N SER A 189 15.09 -8.42 8.26
CA SER A 189 15.14 -8.38 9.72
C SER A 189 15.64 -7.06 10.32
N CYS A 190 16.40 -6.26 9.56
CA CYS A 190 16.96 -4.97 10.04
C CYS A 190 15.93 -3.86 10.15
N THR A 191 14.71 -4.04 9.67
CA THR A 191 13.71 -2.96 9.61
C THR A 191 12.83 -2.84 10.83
N HIS A 192 12.95 -3.74 11.82
CA HIS A 192 12.05 -3.84 12.97
C HIS A 192 10.58 -4.09 12.58
N LEU A 193 10.36 -4.44 11.32
CA LEU A 193 9.06 -4.90 10.81
C LEU A 193 8.84 -6.35 11.21
N ARG A 194 7.67 -6.64 11.75
CA ARG A 194 7.25 -8.01 12.06
C ARG A 194 5.88 -8.28 11.45
N ALA A 195 5.75 -9.44 10.85
CA ALA A 195 4.48 -9.93 10.37
C ALA A 195 3.61 -10.42 11.52
N HIS A 196 2.31 -10.22 11.41
CA HIS A 196 1.31 -10.84 12.26
C HIS A 196 0.07 -11.14 11.42
N GLU A 197 -0.30 -12.42 11.36
CA GLU A 197 -1.56 -12.82 10.76
C GLU A 197 -2.69 -12.57 11.77
N THR A 198 -3.73 -11.92 11.30
CA THR A 198 -5.02 -11.83 12.02
C THR A 198 -6.01 -12.74 11.30
N VAL A 199 -6.63 -13.63 12.04
CA VAL A 199 -7.67 -14.54 11.57
C VAL A 199 -8.91 -13.77 11.16
#